data_60012af90a9b20e582fa6dbc7d529ce3
#
_entry.id   60012af90a9b20e582fa6dbc7d529ce3
#
_cell.length_a   1.000
_cell.length_b   1.000
_cell.length_c   1.000
_cell.angle_alpha   90.00
_cell.angle_beta   90.00
_cell.angle_gamma   90.00
#
_symmetry.space_group_name_H-M   'P 1'
#
loop_
_entity.id
_entity.type
_entity.pdbx_description
1 polymer ?
#
loop_
_entity_poly.entity_id
_entity_poly.type
_entity_poly.pdbx_seq_one_letter_code
_entity_poly.pdbx_strand_id
1 'polypeptide(L)'
;TNIQALISGNLDLSQLTGAPGVAANLEGADIVYIAVNLDKLNYQLVTRRDITRPEQLKGAKLGISRFGSSADFGLRVILKRIGLDPAKDVTILQIGGEPERSAALKTGRIDGTVMNAPFGAEAEKQKLNILADSLKMGIPFFNTGVLGSRRTLEQQERKVLNFLRAYVEAIKVLKTEREVSIKALSQFTRVQDLKIVEEGYDYFKDEIQTVPYPSLEAMQALVAQMAETNPKAKRVDPKTYISDRYLRQLEDEGFVKRVWGR
;
A
#
# COMPACT_ATOMS: atom_id res chain seq x y z
N THR A 1 4.17 6.03 18.97
CA THR A 1 4.01 5.73 17.53
C THR A 1 4.33 6.97 16.69
N ASN A 2 4.59 6.81 15.37
CA ASN A 2 4.83 7.96 14.48
C ASN A 2 3.64 8.93 14.45
N ILE A 3 2.41 8.44 14.51
CA ILE A 3 1.20 9.29 14.57
C ILE A 3 1.21 10.16 15.83
N GLN A 4 1.54 9.61 16.99
CA GLN A 4 1.63 10.40 18.23
C GLN A 4 2.75 11.44 18.15
N ALA A 5 3.89 11.10 17.55
CA ALA A 5 5.00 12.04 17.35
C ALA A 5 4.62 13.19 16.37
N LEU A 6 3.83 12.91 15.32
CA LEU A 6 3.27 13.94 14.44
C LEU A 6 2.29 14.87 15.17
N ILE A 7 1.39 14.30 15.98
CA ILE A 7 0.39 15.07 16.74
C ILE A 7 1.07 15.97 17.79
N SER A 8 2.10 15.44 18.48
CA SER A 8 2.85 16.21 19.50
C SER A 8 3.86 17.22 18.93
N GLY A 9 4.10 17.19 17.59
CA GLY A 9 5.09 18.06 16.94
C GLY A 9 6.54 17.60 17.10
N ASN A 10 6.77 16.39 17.64
CA ASN A 10 8.11 15.79 17.74
C ASN A 10 8.60 15.19 16.41
N LEU A 11 7.73 15.09 15.43
CA LEU A 11 8.02 14.67 14.07
C LEU A 11 7.26 15.58 13.11
N ASP A 12 7.93 16.13 12.11
CA ASP A 12 7.30 17.04 11.14
C ASP A 12 6.55 16.25 10.06
N LEU A 13 7.20 15.23 9.50
CA LEU A 13 6.68 14.39 8.42
C LEU A 13 6.95 12.92 8.72
N SER A 14 6.09 12.05 8.23
CA SER A 14 6.30 10.59 8.25
C SER A 14 5.84 9.98 6.94
N GLN A 15 6.28 8.76 6.68
CA GLN A 15 5.77 7.92 5.61
C GLN A 15 5.11 6.70 6.23
N LEU A 16 3.81 6.56 6.02
CA LEU A 16 2.99 5.49 6.61
C LEU A 16 1.93 5.01 5.63
N THR A 17 1.35 3.86 5.94
CA THR A 17 0.12 3.42 5.28
C THR A 17 -1.05 4.36 5.60
N GLY A 18 -2.10 4.37 4.77
CA GLY A 18 -3.22 5.30 4.91
C GLY A 18 -4.03 5.10 6.20
N ALA A 19 -4.24 3.86 6.61
CA ALA A 19 -5.16 3.53 7.69
C ALA A 19 -4.82 4.18 9.07
N PRO A 20 -3.56 4.24 9.54
CA PRO A 20 -3.24 4.89 10.82
C PRO A 20 -3.55 6.38 10.86
N GLY A 21 -3.29 7.12 9.77
CA GLY A 21 -3.62 8.56 9.70
C GLY A 21 -5.12 8.80 9.69
N VAL A 22 -5.87 8.03 8.89
CA VAL A 22 -7.34 8.09 8.87
C VAL A 22 -7.91 7.74 10.25
N ALA A 23 -7.43 6.67 10.89
CA ALA A 23 -7.89 6.28 12.23
C ALA A 23 -7.64 7.39 13.26
N ALA A 24 -6.48 8.05 13.23
CA ALA A 24 -6.20 9.17 14.12
C ALA A 24 -7.14 10.36 13.89
N ASN A 25 -7.46 10.68 12.63
CA ASN A 25 -8.40 11.74 12.30
C ASN A 25 -9.84 11.43 12.75
N LEU A 26 -10.25 10.17 12.71
CA LEU A 26 -11.55 9.74 13.26
C LEU A 26 -11.64 9.94 14.79
N GLU A 27 -10.50 10.03 15.48
CA GLU A 27 -10.40 10.34 16.91
C GLU A 27 -10.02 11.81 17.19
N GLY A 28 -10.11 12.69 16.17
CA GLY A 28 -9.95 14.14 16.32
C GLY A 28 -8.56 14.68 16.05
N ALA A 29 -7.64 13.87 15.50
CA ALA A 29 -6.37 14.40 14.97
C ALA A 29 -6.61 15.18 13.67
N ASP A 30 -5.64 16.00 13.29
CA ASP A 30 -5.66 16.74 12.01
C ASP A 30 -4.42 16.41 11.18
N ILE A 31 -4.39 15.16 10.72
CA ILE A 31 -3.32 14.59 9.88
C ILE A 31 -3.70 14.69 8.41
N VAL A 32 -2.77 15.14 7.59
CA VAL A 32 -2.97 15.30 6.14
C VAL A 32 -1.89 14.56 5.37
N TYR A 33 -2.29 13.76 4.39
CA TYR A 33 -1.40 13.14 3.43
C TYR A 33 -1.12 14.13 2.28
N ILE A 34 0.16 14.38 2.02
CA ILE A 34 0.63 15.35 1.02
C ILE A 34 1.28 14.71 -0.20
N ALA A 35 1.54 13.41 -0.13
CA ALA A 35 2.02 12.61 -1.25
C ALA A 35 1.59 11.16 -1.08
N VAL A 36 1.47 10.41 -2.18
CA VAL A 36 1.23 8.96 -2.18
C VAL A 36 2.24 8.27 -3.08
N ASN A 37 2.91 7.25 -2.56
CA ASN A 37 3.84 6.43 -3.36
C ASN A 37 3.11 5.37 -4.15
N LEU A 38 2.20 4.70 -3.46
CA LEU A 38 1.42 3.60 -4.00
C LEU A 38 -0.05 3.80 -3.62
N ASP A 39 -0.85 4.08 -4.63
CA ASP A 39 -2.29 4.34 -4.54
C ASP A 39 -3.14 3.13 -4.97
N LYS A 40 -2.52 1.96 -5.03
CA LYS A 40 -3.15 0.70 -5.38
C LYS A 40 -2.92 -0.34 -4.30
N LEU A 41 -3.84 -1.29 -4.22
CA LEU A 41 -3.70 -2.46 -3.36
C LEU A 41 -2.57 -3.35 -3.88
N ASN A 42 -1.68 -3.83 -3.00
CA ASN A 42 -0.48 -4.57 -3.37
C ASN A 42 -0.46 -6.00 -2.80
N TYR A 43 -1.59 -6.67 -2.82
CA TYR A 43 -1.69 -8.07 -2.42
C TYR A 43 -1.70 -9.02 -3.62
N GLN A 44 -1.03 -10.15 -3.46
CA GLN A 44 -1.16 -11.31 -4.34
C GLN A 44 -1.95 -12.41 -3.61
N LEU A 45 -2.97 -12.96 -4.27
CA LEU A 45 -3.69 -14.15 -3.80
C LEU A 45 -2.85 -15.37 -4.12
N VAL A 46 -2.22 -15.91 -3.10
CA VAL A 46 -1.36 -17.08 -3.17
C VAL A 46 -2.14 -18.31 -2.75
N THR A 47 -2.05 -19.37 -3.52
CA THR A 47 -2.81 -20.61 -3.32
C THR A 47 -1.88 -21.85 -3.36
N ARG A 48 -2.39 -22.98 -2.96
CA ARG A 48 -1.74 -24.26 -3.25
C ARG A 48 -1.55 -24.43 -4.76
N ARG A 49 -0.55 -25.20 -5.15
CA ARG A 49 -0.14 -25.39 -6.55
C ARG A 49 -1.24 -25.92 -7.48
N ASP A 50 -2.14 -26.74 -6.94
CA ASP A 50 -3.25 -27.37 -7.67
C ASP A 50 -4.42 -26.42 -7.94
N ILE A 51 -4.47 -25.27 -7.26
CA ILE A 51 -5.48 -24.22 -7.45
C ILE A 51 -4.94 -23.19 -8.42
N THR A 52 -5.30 -23.32 -9.70
CA THR A 52 -4.80 -22.48 -10.80
C THR A 52 -5.90 -21.64 -11.46
N ARG A 53 -7.15 -21.83 -11.06
CA ARG A 53 -8.33 -21.11 -11.60
C ARG A 53 -9.25 -20.68 -10.46
N PRO A 54 -9.93 -19.52 -10.58
CA PRO A 54 -10.82 -18.98 -9.54
C PRO A 54 -11.91 -19.96 -9.08
N GLU A 55 -12.48 -20.73 -10.01
CA GLU A 55 -13.60 -21.66 -9.71
C GLU A 55 -13.20 -22.76 -8.70
N GLN A 56 -11.92 -23.10 -8.66
CA GLN A 56 -11.38 -24.11 -7.74
C GLN A 56 -11.31 -23.61 -6.28
N LEU A 57 -11.52 -22.30 -6.05
CA LEU A 57 -11.62 -21.76 -4.70
C LEU A 57 -13.00 -21.95 -4.06
N LYS A 58 -14.01 -22.44 -4.79
CA LYS A 58 -15.30 -22.71 -4.17
C LYS A 58 -15.18 -23.79 -3.08
N GLY A 59 -15.61 -23.44 -1.87
CA GLY A 59 -15.46 -24.27 -0.66
C GLY A 59 -14.08 -24.20 -0.01
N ALA A 60 -13.12 -23.47 -0.60
CA ALA A 60 -11.77 -23.37 -0.06
C ALA A 60 -11.69 -22.56 1.25
N LYS A 61 -10.69 -22.90 2.07
CA LYS A 61 -10.32 -22.19 3.30
C LYS A 61 -9.24 -21.16 3.00
N LEU A 62 -9.55 -19.88 3.18
CA LEU A 62 -8.62 -18.79 2.89
C LEU A 62 -8.20 -18.06 4.17
N GLY A 63 -6.90 -17.85 4.34
CA GLY A 63 -6.32 -17.24 5.54
C GLY A 63 -6.22 -15.72 5.43
N ILE A 64 -6.52 -15.03 6.55
CA ILE A 64 -6.27 -13.59 6.74
C ILE A 64 -5.55 -13.35 8.07
N SER A 65 -5.02 -12.13 8.26
CA SER A 65 -4.38 -11.79 9.55
C SER A 65 -5.42 -11.68 10.67
N ARG A 66 -6.43 -10.84 10.47
CA ARG A 66 -7.61 -10.67 11.34
C ARG A 66 -8.75 -10.08 10.52
N PHE A 67 -9.98 -10.28 10.96
CA PHE A 67 -11.13 -9.62 10.35
C PHE A 67 -11.03 -8.09 10.46
N GLY A 68 -11.39 -7.37 9.40
CA GLY A 68 -11.27 -5.92 9.29
C GLY A 68 -9.86 -5.39 9.03
N SER A 69 -8.86 -6.27 8.83
CA SER A 69 -7.50 -5.87 8.42
C SER A 69 -7.41 -5.58 6.92
N SER A 70 -6.29 -4.98 6.49
CA SER A 70 -6.00 -4.79 5.06
C SER A 70 -5.94 -6.12 4.30
N ALA A 71 -5.50 -7.22 4.95
CA ALA A 71 -5.49 -8.55 4.35
C ALA A 71 -6.90 -9.11 4.14
N ASP A 72 -7.83 -8.89 5.09
CA ASP A 72 -9.25 -9.27 4.94
C ASP A 72 -9.89 -8.46 3.80
N PHE A 73 -9.70 -7.15 3.81
CA PHE A 73 -10.18 -6.28 2.73
C PHE A 73 -9.62 -6.71 1.37
N GLY A 74 -8.30 -6.86 1.28
CA GLY A 74 -7.63 -7.24 0.05
C GLY A 74 -8.12 -8.57 -0.51
N LEU A 75 -8.26 -9.57 0.36
CA LEU A 75 -8.81 -10.88 -0.03
C LEU A 75 -10.22 -10.75 -0.60
N ARG A 76 -11.12 -10.04 0.11
CA ARG A 76 -12.52 -9.88 -0.32
C ARG A 76 -12.64 -9.13 -1.63
N VAL A 77 -11.86 -8.08 -1.84
CA VAL A 77 -11.86 -7.31 -3.08
C VAL A 77 -11.32 -8.15 -4.24
N ILE A 78 -10.22 -8.88 -4.04
CA ILE A 78 -9.67 -9.79 -5.04
C ILE A 78 -10.71 -10.86 -5.42
N LEU A 79 -11.32 -11.52 -4.44
CA LEU A 79 -12.35 -12.55 -4.69
C LEU A 79 -13.51 -12.01 -5.54
N LYS A 80 -14.07 -10.84 -5.16
CA LYS A 80 -15.12 -10.19 -5.96
C LYS A 80 -14.66 -9.89 -7.39
N ARG A 81 -13.43 -9.43 -7.56
CA ARG A 81 -12.86 -9.08 -8.86
C ARG A 81 -12.65 -10.30 -9.77
N ILE A 82 -12.40 -11.47 -9.19
CA ILE A 82 -12.27 -12.75 -9.93
C ILE A 82 -13.59 -13.54 -10.01
N GLY A 83 -14.71 -12.92 -9.63
CA GLY A 83 -16.07 -13.49 -9.81
C GLY A 83 -16.55 -14.40 -8.68
N LEU A 84 -15.96 -14.31 -7.48
CA LEU A 84 -16.37 -15.09 -6.31
C LEU A 84 -17.03 -14.22 -5.24
N ASP A 85 -18.06 -14.74 -4.58
CA ASP A 85 -18.68 -14.12 -3.41
C ASP A 85 -17.90 -14.52 -2.14
N PRO A 86 -17.17 -13.58 -1.48
CA PRO A 86 -16.36 -13.90 -0.31
C PRO A 86 -17.17 -14.35 0.91
N ALA A 87 -18.50 -14.19 0.90
CA ALA A 87 -19.37 -14.63 1.99
C ALA A 87 -19.99 -16.00 1.76
N LYS A 88 -20.03 -16.47 0.51
CA LYS A 88 -20.74 -17.72 0.13
C LYS A 88 -19.80 -18.77 -0.46
N ASP A 89 -18.83 -18.34 -1.29
CA ASP A 89 -18.03 -19.27 -2.08
C ASP A 89 -16.81 -19.81 -1.33
N VAL A 90 -16.37 -19.13 -0.25
CA VAL A 90 -15.14 -19.51 0.49
C VAL A 90 -15.34 -19.43 2.00
N THR A 91 -14.47 -20.09 2.75
CA THR A 91 -14.40 -19.95 4.22
C THR A 91 -13.19 -19.11 4.58
N ILE A 92 -13.39 -17.91 5.14
CA ILE A 92 -12.30 -17.05 5.56
C ILE A 92 -11.95 -17.33 7.03
N LEU A 93 -10.65 -17.57 7.29
CA LEU A 93 -10.13 -17.94 8.60
C LEU A 93 -9.10 -16.91 9.09
N GLN A 94 -9.23 -16.49 10.34
CA GLN A 94 -8.22 -15.67 11.00
C GLN A 94 -7.04 -16.57 11.41
N ILE A 95 -5.87 -16.34 10.83
CA ILE A 95 -4.66 -17.16 11.02
C ILE A 95 -3.56 -16.39 11.76
N GLY A 96 -3.37 -15.08 11.43
CA GLY A 96 -2.28 -14.27 11.97
C GLY A 96 -1.48 -13.54 10.89
N GLY A 97 -0.24 -13.16 11.19
CA GLY A 97 0.66 -12.46 10.29
C GLY A 97 1.05 -13.27 9.03
N GLU A 98 1.85 -12.70 8.16
CA GLU A 98 2.29 -13.39 6.94
C GLU A 98 3.06 -14.70 7.22
N PRO A 99 3.97 -14.76 8.21
CA PRO A 99 4.67 -15.99 8.53
C PRO A 99 3.71 -17.12 8.92
N GLU A 100 2.71 -16.85 9.76
CA GLU A 100 1.72 -17.82 10.21
C GLU A 100 0.82 -18.28 9.04
N ARG A 101 0.41 -17.37 8.14
CA ARG A 101 -0.36 -17.69 6.95
C ARG A 101 0.44 -18.52 5.96
N SER A 102 1.72 -18.19 5.75
CA SER A 102 2.63 -18.97 4.91
C SER A 102 2.79 -20.40 5.46
N ALA A 103 2.99 -20.56 6.77
CA ALA A 103 3.08 -21.86 7.41
C ALA A 103 1.77 -22.68 7.27
N ALA A 104 0.61 -22.02 7.47
CA ALA A 104 -0.70 -22.65 7.34
C ALA A 104 -0.98 -23.13 5.90
N LEU A 105 -0.53 -22.35 4.90
CA LEU A 105 -0.65 -22.69 3.50
C LEU A 105 0.27 -23.89 3.13
N LYS A 106 1.52 -23.88 3.59
CA LYS A 106 2.47 -24.99 3.39
C LYS A 106 1.98 -26.32 3.98
N THR A 107 1.32 -26.27 5.14
CA THR A 107 0.81 -27.45 5.83
C THR A 107 -0.58 -27.90 5.31
N GLY A 108 -1.18 -27.18 4.36
CA GLY A 108 -2.52 -27.47 3.86
C GLY A 108 -3.65 -27.17 4.84
N ARG A 109 -3.38 -26.43 5.92
CA ARG A 109 -4.41 -25.98 6.87
C ARG A 109 -5.35 -24.95 6.22
N ILE A 110 -4.84 -24.18 5.26
CA ILE A 110 -5.57 -23.30 4.37
C ILE A 110 -5.22 -23.59 2.92
N ASP A 111 -6.11 -23.24 2.01
CA ASP A 111 -5.97 -23.46 0.58
C ASP A 111 -5.37 -22.25 -0.15
N GLY A 112 -5.47 -21.08 0.46
CA GLY A 112 -4.90 -19.84 -0.07
C GLY A 112 -4.89 -18.73 0.96
N THR A 113 -4.18 -17.65 0.64
CA THR A 113 -4.10 -16.43 1.45
C THR A 113 -3.63 -15.26 0.59
N VAL A 114 -3.79 -14.03 1.07
CA VAL A 114 -3.15 -12.87 0.46
C VAL A 114 -1.79 -12.61 1.12
N MET A 115 -0.79 -12.34 0.28
CA MET A 115 0.56 -11.97 0.68
C MET A 115 0.92 -10.61 0.08
N ASN A 116 1.77 -9.84 0.77
CA ASN A 116 2.28 -8.61 0.16
C ASN A 116 3.09 -8.94 -1.10
N ALA A 117 2.84 -8.19 -2.16
CA ALA A 117 3.59 -8.32 -3.40
C ALA A 117 4.97 -7.61 -3.29
N PRO A 118 5.98 -8.06 -4.04
CA PRO A 118 5.98 -9.26 -4.85
C PRO A 118 6.23 -10.53 -4.00
N PHE A 119 5.57 -11.61 -4.34
CA PHE A 119 5.75 -12.91 -3.68
C PHE A 119 6.18 -14.02 -4.66
N GLY A 120 6.56 -13.62 -5.89
CA GLY A 120 6.84 -14.57 -6.98
C GLY A 120 7.95 -15.53 -6.67
N ALA A 121 9.14 -15.05 -6.32
CA ALA A 121 10.30 -15.89 -6.02
C ALA A 121 10.04 -16.83 -4.83
N GLU A 122 9.35 -16.34 -3.80
CA GLU A 122 9.02 -17.16 -2.64
C GLU A 122 7.93 -18.21 -2.97
N ALA A 123 6.94 -17.85 -3.79
CA ALA A 123 5.91 -18.77 -4.27
C ALA A 123 6.54 -19.92 -5.07
N GLU A 124 7.51 -19.61 -5.95
CA GLU A 124 8.24 -20.62 -6.72
C GLU A 124 9.00 -21.59 -5.81
N LYS A 125 9.79 -21.07 -4.85
CA LYS A 125 10.52 -21.88 -3.86
C LYS A 125 9.60 -22.80 -3.08
N GLN A 126 8.41 -22.32 -2.74
CA GLN A 126 7.42 -23.06 -1.95
C GLN A 126 6.49 -23.93 -2.79
N LYS A 127 6.64 -23.92 -4.10
CA LYS A 127 5.74 -24.62 -5.05
C LYS A 127 4.27 -24.21 -4.86
N LEU A 128 4.05 -22.92 -4.65
CA LEU A 128 2.74 -22.29 -4.56
C LEU A 128 2.37 -21.65 -5.90
N ASN A 129 1.10 -21.25 -6.04
CA ASN A 129 0.61 -20.54 -7.20
C ASN A 129 0.17 -19.12 -6.82
N ILE A 130 0.44 -18.13 -7.68
CA ILE A 130 -0.13 -16.78 -7.58
C ILE A 130 -1.35 -16.75 -8.50
N LEU A 131 -2.54 -16.83 -7.91
CA LEU A 131 -3.80 -16.89 -8.65
C LEU A 131 -4.25 -15.53 -9.14
N ALA A 132 -3.99 -14.49 -8.35
CA ALA A 132 -4.40 -13.13 -8.67
C ALA A 132 -3.44 -12.09 -8.05
N ASP A 133 -3.35 -10.94 -8.70
CA ASP A 133 -2.48 -9.84 -8.31
C ASP A 133 -3.27 -8.52 -8.32
N SER A 134 -3.54 -7.97 -7.14
CA SER A 134 -4.38 -6.79 -6.98
C SER A 134 -3.75 -5.51 -7.57
N LEU A 135 -2.42 -5.43 -7.60
CA LEU A 135 -1.72 -4.29 -8.19
C LEU A 135 -1.93 -4.26 -9.70
N LYS A 136 -1.76 -5.41 -10.36
CA LYS A 136 -2.01 -5.56 -11.80
C LYS A 136 -3.49 -5.38 -12.16
N MET A 137 -4.39 -5.65 -11.23
CA MET A 137 -5.82 -5.38 -11.38
C MET A 137 -6.16 -3.89 -11.25
N GLY A 138 -5.21 -3.04 -10.86
CA GLY A 138 -5.41 -1.61 -10.68
C GLY A 138 -6.42 -1.26 -9.58
N ILE A 139 -6.49 -2.04 -8.50
CA ILE A 139 -7.47 -1.81 -7.44
C ILE A 139 -7.07 -0.57 -6.63
N PRO A 140 -7.85 0.53 -6.65
CA PRO A 140 -7.52 1.73 -5.91
C PRO A 140 -7.47 1.46 -4.41
N PHE A 141 -6.39 1.90 -3.75
CA PHE A 141 -6.23 1.82 -2.30
C PHE A 141 -5.12 2.73 -1.83
N PHE A 142 -5.36 3.57 -0.84
CA PHE A 142 -4.33 4.46 -0.30
C PHE A 142 -3.34 3.65 0.55
N ASN A 143 -2.34 3.09 -0.13
CA ASN A 143 -1.41 2.14 0.48
C ASN A 143 -0.39 2.88 1.37
N THR A 144 0.51 3.66 0.78
CA THR A 144 1.60 4.32 1.50
C THR A 144 1.77 5.74 1.00
N GLY A 145 1.79 6.70 1.93
CA GLY A 145 1.96 8.11 1.61
C GLY A 145 2.74 8.88 2.66
N VAL A 146 3.15 10.09 2.29
CA VAL A 146 3.79 11.08 3.18
C VAL A 146 2.71 11.92 3.84
N LEU A 147 2.82 12.09 5.16
CA LEU A 147 1.84 12.79 5.98
C LEU A 147 2.50 13.66 7.05
N GLY A 148 1.76 14.66 7.50
CA GLY A 148 2.11 15.53 8.62
C GLY A 148 0.86 16.04 9.32
N SER A 149 0.98 16.68 10.49
CA SER A 149 -0.13 17.42 11.05
C SER A 149 -0.37 18.70 10.22
N ARG A 150 -1.62 19.11 10.00
CA ARG A 150 -1.95 20.31 9.24
C ARG A 150 -1.21 21.53 9.79
N ARG A 151 -1.18 21.66 11.12
CA ARG A 151 -0.42 22.72 11.81
C ARG A 151 1.05 22.74 11.39
N THR A 152 1.74 21.60 11.44
CA THR A 152 3.16 21.51 11.07
C THR A 152 3.36 21.81 9.59
N LEU A 153 2.50 21.27 8.73
CA LEU A 153 2.56 21.49 7.29
C LEU A 153 2.46 22.99 6.93
N GLU A 154 1.59 23.74 7.61
CA GLU A 154 1.41 25.17 7.40
C GLU A 154 2.56 26.00 8.00
N GLN A 155 2.99 25.68 9.21
CA GLN A 155 4.05 26.42 9.90
C GLN A 155 5.45 26.15 9.34
N GLN A 156 5.66 25.00 8.71
CA GLN A 156 6.96 24.55 8.19
C GLN A 156 6.97 24.40 6.66
N GLU A 157 6.17 25.21 5.96
CA GLU A 157 5.93 25.06 4.50
C GLU A 157 7.24 24.93 3.70
N ARG A 158 8.25 25.76 3.97
CA ARG A 158 9.56 25.68 3.29
C ARG A 158 10.24 24.30 3.49
N LYS A 159 10.16 23.73 4.69
CA LYS A 159 10.70 22.41 4.98
C LYS A 159 9.93 21.32 4.22
N VAL A 160 8.62 21.43 4.19
CA VAL A 160 7.73 20.51 3.45
C VAL A 160 8.06 20.54 1.95
N LEU A 161 8.18 21.72 1.36
CA LEU A 161 8.53 21.86 -0.06
C LEU A 161 9.92 21.30 -0.36
N ASN A 162 10.92 21.55 0.49
CA ASN A 162 12.27 20.99 0.31
C ASN A 162 12.28 19.47 0.41
N PHE A 163 11.50 18.89 1.35
CA PHE A 163 11.34 17.46 1.45
C PHE A 163 10.70 16.88 0.18
N LEU A 164 9.62 17.50 -0.31
CA LEU A 164 8.94 17.03 -1.53
C LEU A 164 9.80 17.17 -2.79
N ARG A 165 10.67 18.22 -2.87
CA ARG A 165 11.66 18.32 -3.96
C ARG A 165 12.59 17.12 -3.96
N ALA A 166 13.22 16.82 -2.83
CA ALA A 166 14.11 15.65 -2.70
C ALA A 166 13.35 14.34 -2.97
N TYR A 167 12.07 14.28 -2.58
CA TYR A 167 11.23 13.11 -2.78
C TYR A 167 10.91 12.86 -4.27
N VAL A 168 10.58 13.90 -5.04
CA VAL A 168 10.35 13.81 -6.50
C VAL A 168 11.65 13.47 -7.23
N GLU A 169 12.79 14.04 -6.82
CA GLU A 169 14.11 13.68 -7.35
C GLU A 169 14.46 12.21 -7.08
N ALA A 170 14.17 11.73 -5.86
CA ALA A 170 14.38 10.32 -5.51
C ALA A 170 13.50 9.37 -6.35
N ILE A 171 12.26 9.77 -6.65
CA ILE A 171 11.39 9.01 -7.58
C ILE A 171 12.00 8.97 -8.99
N LYS A 172 12.58 10.07 -9.46
CA LYS A 172 13.28 10.07 -10.75
C LYS A 172 14.45 9.09 -10.75
N VAL A 173 15.32 9.15 -9.75
CA VAL A 173 16.44 8.20 -9.60
C VAL A 173 15.92 6.76 -9.58
N LEU A 174 14.87 6.48 -8.81
CA LEU A 174 14.25 5.16 -8.76
C LEU A 174 13.84 4.68 -10.15
N LYS A 175 13.26 5.55 -10.97
CA LYS A 175 12.75 5.18 -12.30
C LYS A 175 13.81 5.11 -13.39
N THR A 176 14.91 5.87 -13.27
CA THR A 176 15.90 6.03 -14.34
C THR A 176 17.25 5.38 -14.05
N GLU A 177 17.60 5.17 -12.76
CA GLU A 177 18.92 4.70 -12.33
C GLU A 177 18.79 3.33 -11.64
N ARG A 178 18.60 2.28 -12.45
CA ARG A 178 18.30 0.92 -11.95
C ARG A 178 19.33 0.41 -10.95
N GLU A 179 20.62 0.50 -11.26
CA GLU A 179 21.70 -0.02 -10.41
C GLU A 179 21.78 0.72 -9.07
N VAL A 180 21.68 2.06 -9.12
CA VAL A 180 21.65 2.91 -7.93
C VAL A 180 20.47 2.55 -7.03
N SER A 181 19.30 2.35 -7.64
CA SER A 181 18.07 2.01 -6.93
C SER A 181 18.13 0.65 -6.28
N ILE A 182 18.60 -0.38 -6.98
CA ILE A 182 18.76 -1.74 -6.43
C ILE A 182 19.75 -1.73 -5.26
N LYS A 183 20.88 -1.03 -5.40
CA LYS A 183 21.86 -0.90 -4.32
C LYS A 183 21.26 -0.21 -3.09
N ALA A 184 20.55 0.90 -3.29
CA ALA A 184 19.88 1.62 -2.19
C ALA A 184 18.81 0.76 -1.51
N LEU A 185 17.99 0.06 -2.28
CA LEU A 185 16.96 -0.86 -1.76
C LEU A 185 17.57 -2.00 -0.96
N SER A 186 18.63 -2.65 -1.47
CA SER A 186 19.34 -3.72 -0.76
C SER A 186 19.90 -3.24 0.59
N GLN A 187 20.52 -2.06 0.60
CA GLN A 187 21.06 -1.47 1.83
C GLN A 187 19.95 -1.13 2.84
N PHE A 188 18.86 -0.52 2.38
CA PHE A 188 17.76 -0.12 3.23
C PHE A 188 16.99 -1.31 3.82
N THR A 189 16.67 -2.30 2.97
CA THR A 189 15.91 -3.49 3.37
C THR A 189 16.77 -4.53 4.07
N ARG A 190 18.10 -4.42 3.98
CA ARG A 190 19.10 -5.41 4.44
C ARG A 190 18.93 -6.79 3.78
N VAL A 191 18.25 -6.84 2.64
CA VAL A 191 18.11 -8.04 1.82
C VAL A 191 19.38 -8.20 0.98
N GLN A 192 20.09 -9.30 1.17
CA GLN A 192 21.35 -9.56 0.46
C GLN A 192 21.15 -10.35 -0.85
N ASP A 193 20.04 -11.07 -0.96
CA ASP A 193 19.68 -11.73 -2.22
C ASP A 193 19.21 -10.69 -3.22
N LEU A 194 20.09 -10.31 -4.15
CA LEU A 194 19.81 -9.29 -5.14
C LEU A 194 18.65 -9.66 -6.07
N LYS A 195 18.37 -10.95 -6.29
CA LYS A 195 17.23 -11.37 -7.10
C LYS A 195 15.90 -10.95 -6.48
N ILE A 196 15.79 -11.03 -5.14
CA ILE A 196 14.60 -10.57 -4.42
C ILE A 196 14.46 -9.06 -4.52
N VAL A 197 15.57 -8.32 -4.40
CA VAL A 197 15.58 -6.86 -4.52
C VAL A 197 15.21 -6.42 -5.94
N GLU A 198 15.76 -7.09 -6.95
CA GLU A 198 15.47 -6.84 -8.37
C GLU A 198 14.01 -7.14 -8.71
N GLU A 199 13.45 -8.25 -8.22
CA GLU A 199 12.04 -8.58 -8.37
C GLU A 199 11.16 -7.47 -7.78
N GLY A 200 11.47 -7.02 -6.56
CA GLY A 200 10.75 -5.92 -5.92
C GLY A 200 10.86 -4.61 -6.70
N TYR A 201 12.05 -4.26 -7.17
CA TYR A 201 12.27 -3.08 -7.99
C TYR A 201 11.46 -3.14 -9.29
N ASP A 202 11.60 -4.22 -10.07
CA ASP A 202 10.93 -4.38 -11.36
C ASP A 202 9.39 -4.47 -11.21
N TYR A 203 8.91 -4.96 -10.07
CA TYR A 203 7.50 -5.03 -9.76
C TYR A 203 6.88 -3.65 -9.48
N PHE A 204 7.58 -2.77 -8.74
CA PHE A 204 7.01 -1.51 -8.27
C PHE A 204 7.41 -0.27 -9.08
N LYS A 205 8.53 -0.27 -9.82
CA LYS A 205 9.06 0.93 -10.46
C LYS A 205 8.07 1.66 -11.38
N ASP A 206 7.23 0.88 -12.09
CA ASP A 206 6.26 1.44 -13.04
C ASP A 206 4.95 1.85 -12.36
N GLU A 207 4.67 1.31 -11.19
CA GLU A 207 3.47 1.59 -10.41
C GLU A 207 3.59 2.88 -9.57
N ILE A 208 4.82 3.31 -9.26
CA ILE A 208 5.07 4.55 -8.54
C ILE A 208 4.87 5.72 -9.51
N GLN A 209 4.07 6.70 -9.13
CA GLN A 209 3.79 7.89 -9.94
C GLN A 209 5.04 8.77 -10.07
N THR A 210 5.23 9.43 -11.21
CA THR A 210 6.34 10.40 -11.43
C THR A 210 6.23 11.62 -10.53
N VAL A 211 5.01 12.10 -10.31
CA VAL A 211 4.69 13.09 -9.31
C VAL A 211 3.69 12.43 -8.35
N PRO A 212 4.02 12.30 -7.06
CA PRO A 212 3.26 11.46 -6.14
C PRO A 212 2.02 12.18 -5.59
N TYR A 213 1.13 12.65 -6.47
CA TYR A 213 -0.12 13.31 -6.06
C TYR A 213 -0.99 12.37 -5.22
N PRO A 214 -1.51 12.83 -4.05
CA PRO A 214 -2.41 12.01 -3.26
C PRO A 214 -3.70 11.73 -4.01
N SER A 215 -4.01 10.45 -4.21
CA SER A 215 -5.18 9.97 -4.94
C SER A 215 -6.44 10.04 -4.09
N LEU A 216 -7.42 10.84 -4.53
CA LEU A 216 -8.73 10.91 -3.87
C LEU A 216 -9.48 9.58 -3.97
N GLU A 217 -9.44 8.94 -5.13
CA GLU A 217 -10.09 7.64 -5.34
C GLU A 217 -9.55 6.57 -4.37
N ALA A 218 -8.22 6.52 -4.22
CA ALA A 218 -7.58 5.60 -3.29
C ALA A 218 -7.94 5.91 -1.83
N MET A 219 -8.04 7.18 -1.45
CA MET A 219 -8.46 7.59 -0.10
C MET A 219 -9.93 7.25 0.14
N GLN A 220 -10.80 7.45 -0.85
CA GLN A 220 -12.21 7.04 -0.78
C GLN A 220 -12.35 5.53 -0.57
N ALA A 221 -11.57 4.72 -1.30
CA ALA A 221 -11.57 3.26 -1.13
C ALA A 221 -11.13 2.84 0.27
N LEU A 222 -10.08 3.48 0.82
CA LEU A 222 -9.62 3.23 2.19
C LEU A 222 -10.68 3.61 3.24
N VAL A 223 -11.27 4.80 3.12
CA VAL A 223 -12.30 5.27 4.07
C VAL A 223 -13.54 4.39 4.00
N ALA A 224 -13.95 3.97 2.81
CA ALA A 224 -15.06 3.04 2.63
C ALA A 224 -14.81 1.68 3.30
N GLN A 225 -13.59 1.15 3.16
CA GLN A 225 -13.19 -0.07 3.87
C GLN A 225 -13.26 0.11 5.39
N MET A 226 -12.73 1.23 5.90
CA MET A 226 -12.76 1.49 7.34
C MET A 226 -14.19 1.67 7.88
N ALA A 227 -15.12 2.16 7.05
CA ALA A 227 -16.52 2.32 7.39
C ALA A 227 -17.27 0.99 7.60
N GLU A 228 -16.73 -0.14 7.13
CA GLU A 228 -17.30 -1.46 7.40
C GLU A 228 -17.23 -1.83 8.89
N THR A 229 -16.21 -1.35 9.60
CA THR A 229 -15.96 -1.68 11.03
C THR A 229 -16.01 -0.47 11.95
N ASN A 230 -15.93 0.77 11.42
CA ASN A 230 -15.96 2.00 12.19
C ASN A 230 -17.04 2.97 11.67
N PRO A 231 -18.19 3.10 12.37
CA PRO A 231 -19.27 4.00 11.94
C PRO A 231 -18.88 5.47 11.77
N LYS A 232 -17.83 5.96 12.49
CA LYS A 232 -17.33 7.34 12.33
C LYS A 232 -16.85 7.60 10.91
N ALA A 233 -16.25 6.60 10.26
CA ALA A 233 -15.74 6.72 8.90
C ALA A 233 -16.85 6.95 7.85
N LYS A 234 -18.11 6.62 8.14
CA LYS A 234 -19.25 6.89 7.23
C LYS A 234 -19.61 8.37 7.10
N ARG A 235 -19.11 9.22 8.02
CA ARG A 235 -19.53 10.63 8.14
C ARG A 235 -18.44 11.61 7.73
N VAL A 236 -17.30 11.13 7.24
CA VAL A 236 -16.16 11.98 6.88
C VAL A 236 -16.06 12.19 5.38
N ASP A 237 -15.55 13.34 4.98
CA ASP A 237 -15.17 13.60 3.60
C ASP A 237 -13.69 13.20 3.41
N PRO A 238 -13.39 12.17 2.59
CA PRO A 238 -12.03 11.73 2.34
C PRO A 238 -11.09 12.82 1.79
N LYS A 239 -11.63 13.85 1.13
CA LYS A 239 -10.87 15.00 0.64
C LYS A 239 -10.13 15.75 1.75
N THR A 240 -10.69 15.76 2.96
CA THR A 240 -10.08 16.48 4.10
C THR A 240 -8.78 15.83 4.59
N TYR A 241 -8.53 14.58 4.21
CA TYR A 241 -7.36 13.81 4.65
C TYR A 241 -6.17 13.87 3.68
N ILE A 242 -6.36 14.52 2.53
CA ILE A 242 -5.32 14.68 1.51
C ILE A 242 -5.14 16.15 1.13
N SER A 243 -3.95 16.51 0.65
CA SER A 243 -3.67 17.83 0.05
C SER A 243 -2.61 17.70 -1.03
N ASP A 244 -2.93 18.13 -2.23
CA ASP A 244 -2.01 18.20 -3.37
C ASP A 244 -1.33 19.59 -3.50
N ARG A 245 -1.69 20.54 -2.65
CA ARG A 245 -1.26 21.94 -2.69
C ARG A 245 0.25 22.10 -2.87
N TYR A 246 1.04 21.39 -2.10
CA TYR A 246 2.50 21.53 -2.09
C TYR A 246 3.14 20.99 -3.37
N LEU A 247 2.63 19.88 -3.89
CA LEU A 247 3.10 19.32 -5.17
C LEU A 247 2.69 20.20 -6.34
N ARG A 248 1.47 20.75 -6.34
CA ARG A 248 1.04 21.76 -7.34
C ARG A 248 1.91 23.00 -7.30
N GLN A 249 2.25 23.50 -6.13
CA GLN A 249 3.17 24.63 -6.01
C GLN A 249 4.54 24.32 -6.65
N LEU A 250 5.10 23.14 -6.43
CA LEU A 250 6.35 22.73 -7.09
C LEU A 250 6.20 22.59 -8.61
N GLU A 251 5.03 22.20 -9.09
CA GLU A 251 4.73 22.14 -10.52
C GLU A 251 4.64 23.57 -11.10
N ASP A 252 3.92 24.46 -10.45
CA ASP A 252 3.75 25.88 -10.85
C ASP A 252 5.11 26.63 -10.85
N GLU A 253 6.00 26.32 -9.91
CA GLU A 253 7.39 26.82 -9.86
C GLU A 253 8.28 26.23 -10.99
N GLY A 254 7.75 25.33 -11.82
CA GLY A 254 8.46 24.64 -12.90
C GLY A 254 9.48 23.60 -12.40
N PHE A 255 9.47 23.25 -11.12
CA PHE A 255 10.41 22.29 -10.55
C PHE A 255 10.21 20.89 -11.18
N VAL A 256 8.97 20.41 -11.26
CA VAL A 256 8.64 19.13 -11.86
C VAL A 256 9.12 19.03 -13.29
N LYS A 257 8.90 20.09 -14.08
CA LYS A 257 9.39 20.18 -15.47
C LYS A 257 10.91 20.08 -15.55
N ARG A 258 11.64 20.78 -14.67
CA ARG A 258 13.13 20.69 -14.63
C ARG A 258 13.63 19.31 -14.28
N VAL A 259 12.97 18.63 -13.32
CA VAL A 259 13.36 17.28 -12.91
C VAL A 259 13.11 16.27 -14.02
N TRP A 260 11.96 16.32 -14.69
CA TRP A 260 11.55 15.30 -15.66
C TRP A 260 11.86 15.65 -17.12
N GLY A 261 12.29 16.90 -17.42
CA GLY A 261 12.63 17.34 -18.77
C GLY A 261 11.42 17.44 -19.71
N ARG A 262 10.24 17.69 -19.19
CA ARG A 262 8.97 17.75 -19.94
C ARG A 262 8.27 19.05 -19.75
#